data_6b60716f21836ed55de86e2b1ddd8894
#
_entry.id   6b60716f21836ed55de86e2b1ddd8894
#
_cell.length_a   1.000
_cell.length_b   1.000
_cell.length_c   1.000
_cell.angle_alpha   90.00
_cell.angle_beta   90.00
_cell.angle_gamma   90.00
#
_symmetry.space_group_name_H-M   'P 1'
#
loop_
_entity.id
_entity.type
_entity.pdbx_description
1 polymer ?
#
loop_
_entity_poly.entity_id
_entity_poly.type
_entity_poly.pdbx_seq_one_letter_code
_entity_poly.pdbx_strand_id
1 'polypeptide(L)'
;MKALFVDTAGWAACADGADPAHEASRAARDAALEAGQTLVTTDCVVDETLTLIRFRLGLAAARAWWEQVDRSPRLRWEQIDGERFDKARELLFQYRDKDFSFTDCTSFVVMRELRLTDALSTDRHFRQMGFQILPGARRQVSRGARRRPR
;
A
#
# COMPACT_ATOMS: atom_id res chain seq x y z
N MET A 1 0.48 10.06 15.56
CA MET A 1 0.71 10.53 14.17
C MET A 1 -0.27 9.83 13.23
N LYS A 2 -1.07 10.59 12.53
CA LYS A 2 -1.95 10.01 11.53
C LYS A 2 -1.17 9.83 10.22
N ALA A 3 -1.00 8.58 9.80
CA ALA A 3 -0.22 8.24 8.63
C ALA A 3 -0.86 7.10 7.84
N LEU A 4 -0.55 7.05 6.56
CA LEU A 4 -0.98 6.01 5.63
C LEU A 4 0.24 5.24 5.14
N PHE A 5 0.27 3.94 5.39
CA PHE A 5 1.29 3.08 4.82
C PHE A 5 1.02 2.88 3.33
N VAL A 6 2.04 2.91 2.51
CA VAL A 6 1.92 2.64 1.06
C VAL A 6 2.81 1.45 0.72
N ASP A 7 2.18 0.38 0.25
CA ASP A 7 2.90 -0.81 -0.22
C ASP A 7 3.17 -0.77 -1.73
N THR A 8 3.83 -1.80 -2.23
CA THR A 8 4.18 -1.93 -3.64
C THR A 8 2.95 -1.85 -4.56
N ALA A 9 1.86 -2.54 -4.22
CA ALA A 9 0.65 -2.52 -5.03
C ALA A 9 -0.01 -1.13 -5.05
N GLY A 10 0.05 -0.41 -3.93
CA GLY A 10 -0.42 0.96 -3.84
C GLY A 10 0.39 1.92 -4.70
N TRP A 11 1.71 1.87 -4.63
CA TRP A 11 2.59 2.66 -5.49
C TRP A 11 2.40 2.35 -6.97
N ALA A 12 2.34 1.05 -7.31
CA ALA A 12 2.15 0.61 -8.69
C ALA A 12 0.83 1.07 -9.27
N ALA A 13 -0.26 0.95 -8.52
CA ALA A 13 -1.58 1.44 -8.94
C ALA A 13 -1.58 2.96 -9.17
N CYS A 14 -0.89 3.73 -8.33
CA CYS A 14 -0.75 5.18 -8.51
C CYS A 14 0.10 5.55 -9.74
N ALA A 15 1.09 4.73 -10.11
CA ALA A 15 2.01 5.01 -11.20
C ALA A 15 1.51 4.53 -12.56
N ASP A 16 0.74 3.44 -12.61
CA ASP A 16 0.31 2.79 -13.84
C ASP A 16 -1.13 3.20 -14.21
N GLY A 17 -1.26 4.06 -15.22
CA GLY A 17 -2.57 4.52 -15.71
C GLY A 17 -3.44 3.40 -16.31
N ALA A 18 -2.88 2.25 -16.65
CA ALA A 18 -3.61 1.07 -17.12
C ALA A 18 -4.12 0.17 -15.99
N ASP A 19 -3.69 0.40 -14.74
CA ASP A 19 -4.18 -0.35 -13.60
C ASP A 19 -5.64 0.01 -13.31
N PRO A 20 -6.55 -0.99 -13.17
CA PRO A 20 -7.96 -0.74 -12.86
C PRO A 20 -8.17 0.06 -11.56
N ALA A 21 -7.24 0.00 -10.62
CA ALA A 21 -7.28 0.72 -9.35
C ALA A 21 -6.59 2.11 -9.40
N HIS A 22 -6.09 2.53 -10.56
CA HIS A 22 -5.29 3.76 -10.70
C HIS A 22 -6.00 5.00 -10.15
N GLU A 23 -7.19 5.31 -10.65
CA GLU A 23 -7.93 6.51 -10.24
C GLU A 23 -8.30 6.47 -8.76
N ALA A 24 -8.81 5.35 -8.26
CA ALA A 24 -9.20 5.19 -6.88
C ALA A 24 -8.00 5.26 -5.92
N SER A 25 -6.87 4.68 -6.30
CA SER A 25 -5.64 4.70 -5.49
C SER A 25 -5.05 6.10 -5.42
N ARG A 26 -5.01 6.82 -6.53
CA ARG A 26 -4.59 8.23 -6.56
C ARG A 26 -5.50 9.11 -5.69
N ALA A 27 -6.80 8.93 -5.81
CA ALA A 27 -7.77 9.69 -5.01
C ALA A 27 -7.60 9.41 -3.50
N ALA A 28 -7.37 8.17 -3.11
CA ALA A 28 -7.12 7.81 -1.71
C ALA A 28 -5.82 8.42 -1.18
N ARG A 29 -4.74 8.37 -1.96
CA ARG A 29 -3.46 9.02 -1.62
C ARG A 29 -3.63 10.53 -1.45
N ASP A 30 -4.25 11.17 -2.41
CA ASP A 30 -4.41 12.63 -2.43
C ASP A 30 -5.29 13.09 -1.25
N ALA A 31 -6.38 12.37 -0.97
CA ALA A 31 -7.23 12.64 0.20
C ALA A 31 -6.46 12.51 1.52
N ALA A 32 -5.58 11.52 1.66
CA ALA A 32 -4.74 11.37 2.84
C ALA A 32 -3.78 12.57 3.01
N LEU A 33 -3.13 13.00 1.93
CA LEU A 33 -2.24 14.15 1.93
C LEU A 33 -2.97 15.46 2.23
N GLU A 34 -4.15 15.67 1.65
CA GLU A 34 -5.02 16.83 1.92
C GLU A 34 -5.48 16.85 3.39
N ALA A 35 -5.73 15.69 3.98
CA ALA A 35 -6.06 15.56 5.40
C ALA A 35 -4.85 15.75 6.34
N GLY A 36 -3.68 16.06 5.80
CA GLY A 36 -2.47 16.30 6.57
C GLY A 36 -1.73 15.04 7.02
N GLN A 37 -2.08 13.87 6.49
CA GLN A 37 -1.39 12.63 6.82
C GLN A 37 0.01 12.58 6.20
N THR A 38 0.90 11.85 6.85
CA THR A 38 2.20 11.46 6.29
C THR A 38 2.06 10.11 5.60
N LEU A 39 2.68 9.94 4.45
CA LEU A 39 2.82 8.63 3.82
C LEU A 39 4.03 7.92 4.44
N VAL A 40 3.90 6.64 4.69
CA VAL A 40 4.98 5.80 5.23
C VAL A 40 5.26 4.66 4.27
N THR A 41 6.51 4.39 3.98
CA THR A 41 6.95 3.24 3.20
C THR A 41 8.25 2.66 3.77
N THR A 42 8.75 1.58 3.19
CA THR A 42 10.01 0.96 3.60
C THR A 42 10.99 0.85 2.43
N ASP A 43 12.26 0.67 2.73
CA ASP A 43 13.29 0.37 1.74
C ASP A 43 12.99 -0.91 0.94
N CYS A 44 12.46 -1.94 1.60
CA CYS A 44 12.02 -3.18 0.92
C CYS A 44 10.88 -2.93 -0.07
N VAL A 45 9.90 -2.10 0.29
CA VAL A 45 8.81 -1.71 -0.63
C VAL A 45 9.35 -0.88 -1.79
N VAL A 46 10.27 0.03 -1.54
CA VAL A 46 10.90 0.84 -2.60
C VAL A 46 11.68 -0.02 -3.59
N ASP A 47 12.46 -0.98 -3.09
CA ASP A 47 13.17 -1.94 -3.94
C ASP A 47 12.21 -2.71 -4.87
N GLU A 48 11.17 -3.29 -4.31
CA GLU A 48 10.17 -4.05 -5.08
C GLU A 48 9.42 -3.14 -6.07
N THR A 49 9.08 -1.92 -5.66
CA THR A 49 8.34 -0.96 -6.50
C THR A 49 9.18 -0.48 -7.68
N LEU A 50 10.45 -0.14 -7.45
CA LEU A 50 11.37 0.24 -8.53
C LEU A 50 11.51 -0.86 -9.57
N THR A 51 11.69 -2.09 -9.11
CA THR A 51 11.81 -3.27 -9.98
C THR A 51 10.52 -3.46 -10.79
N LEU A 52 9.37 -3.39 -10.13
CA LEU A 52 8.06 -3.56 -10.77
C LEU A 52 7.80 -2.51 -11.84
N ILE A 53 8.00 -1.23 -11.52
CA ILE A 53 7.78 -0.13 -12.46
C ILE A 53 8.76 -0.22 -13.63
N ARG A 54 10.02 -0.53 -13.37
CA ARG A 54 11.01 -0.71 -14.43
C ARG A 54 10.57 -1.75 -15.47
N PHE A 55 10.10 -2.91 -15.01
CA PHE A 55 9.72 -3.99 -15.91
C PHE A 55 8.36 -3.78 -16.59
N ARG A 56 7.43 -3.11 -15.95
CA ARG A 56 6.10 -2.86 -16.52
C ARG A 56 6.01 -1.60 -17.37
N LEU A 57 6.66 -0.52 -16.95
CA LEU A 57 6.51 0.81 -17.53
C LEU A 57 7.82 1.39 -18.10
N GLY A 58 8.95 0.76 -17.82
CA GLY A 58 10.25 1.17 -18.32
C GLY A 58 11.07 1.99 -17.35
N LEU A 59 12.34 2.20 -17.72
CA LEU A 59 13.33 2.87 -16.87
C LEU A 59 12.98 4.34 -16.60
N ALA A 60 12.46 5.05 -17.60
CA ALA A 60 12.08 6.45 -17.45
C ALA A 60 10.95 6.63 -16.42
N ALA A 61 9.95 5.75 -16.44
CA ALA A 61 8.88 5.74 -15.45
C ALA A 61 9.40 5.44 -14.04
N ALA A 62 10.31 4.48 -13.90
CA ALA A 62 10.92 4.15 -12.62
C ALA A 62 11.72 5.36 -12.06
N ARG A 63 12.47 6.06 -12.91
CA ARG A 63 13.19 7.28 -12.51
C ARG A 63 12.23 8.39 -12.07
N ALA A 64 11.19 8.63 -12.83
CA ALA A 64 10.20 9.66 -12.51
C ALA A 64 9.51 9.38 -11.16
N TRP A 65 9.14 8.12 -10.91
CA TRP A 65 8.58 7.70 -9.62
C TRP A 65 9.58 7.91 -8.48
N TRP A 66 10.83 7.48 -8.64
CA TRP A 66 11.90 7.67 -7.67
C TRP A 66 12.09 9.15 -7.29
N GLU A 67 12.16 10.04 -8.28
CA GLU A 67 12.35 11.47 -8.05
C GLU A 67 11.18 12.09 -7.27
N GLN A 68 9.96 11.63 -7.50
CA GLN A 68 8.79 12.06 -6.71
C GLN A 68 8.89 11.61 -5.25
N VAL A 69 9.27 10.37 -5.03
CA VAL A 69 9.41 9.77 -3.70
C VAL A 69 10.55 10.43 -2.93
N ASP A 70 11.70 10.58 -3.56
CA ASP A 70 12.91 11.15 -2.94
C ASP A 70 12.72 12.62 -2.51
N ARG A 71 11.94 13.38 -3.24
CA ARG A 71 11.69 14.80 -2.97
C ARG A 71 10.47 15.08 -2.10
N SER A 72 9.71 14.07 -1.75
CA SER A 72 8.45 14.29 -1.03
C SER A 72 8.68 14.63 0.44
N PRO A 73 8.30 15.83 0.89
CA PRO A 73 8.41 16.20 2.31
C PRO A 73 7.36 15.49 3.19
N ARG A 74 6.40 14.84 2.58
CA ARG A 74 5.29 14.16 3.24
C ARG A 74 5.45 12.65 3.27
N LEU A 75 6.63 12.14 2.86
CA LEU A 75 6.96 10.72 2.89
C LEU A 75 8.00 10.44 3.96
N ARG A 76 7.66 9.50 4.84
CA ARG A 76 8.57 8.94 5.83
C ARG A 76 9.06 7.58 5.36
N TRP A 77 10.36 7.41 5.31
CA TRP A 77 11.01 6.16 5.00
C TRP A 77 11.37 5.42 6.28
N GLU A 78 11.02 4.14 6.33
CA GLU A 78 11.41 3.23 7.39
C GLU A 78 12.40 2.21 6.84
N GLN A 79 13.53 2.09 7.50
CA GLN A 79 14.53 1.11 7.13
C GLN A 79 14.22 -0.24 7.77
N ILE A 80 14.37 -1.32 7.00
CA ILE A 80 14.30 -2.68 7.51
C ILE A 80 15.67 -3.08 8.00
N ASP A 81 15.96 -2.81 9.27
CA ASP A 81 17.17 -3.21 9.95
C ASP A 81 17.17 -4.70 10.33
N GLY A 82 18.23 -5.16 10.95
CA GLY A 82 18.38 -6.57 11.34
C GLY A 82 17.26 -7.08 12.25
N GLU A 83 16.79 -6.26 13.18
CA GLU A 83 15.71 -6.64 14.11
C GLU A 83 14.37 -6.78 13.37
N ARG A 84 14.02 -5.83 12.52
CA ARG A 84 12.82 -5.88 11.68
C ARG A 84 12.87 -7.04 10.69
N PHE A 85 14.04 -7.30 10.13
CA PHE A 85 14.27 -8.44 9.24
C PHE A 85 13.98 -9.76 9.95
N ASP A 86 14.50 -9.95 11.15
CA ASP A 86 14.28 -11.18 11.95
C ASP A 86 12.80 -11.35 12.30
N LYS A 87 12.12 -10.30 12.72
CA LYS A 87 10.68 -10.32 12.99
C LYS A 87 9.85 -10.67 11.74
N ALA A 88 10.21 -10.12 10.60
CA ALA A 88 9.54 -10.42 9.34
C ALA A 88 9.74 -11.89 8.92
N ARG A 89 10.94 -12.44 9.11
CA ARG A 89 11.22 -13.85 8.85
C ARG A 89 10.37 -14.76 9.75
N GLU A 90 10.23 -14.43 11.03
CA GLU A 90 9.36 -15.18 11.95
C GLU A 90 7.91 -15.17 11.50
N LEU A 91 7.38 -14.01 11.07
CA LEU A 91 6.04 -13.91 10.51
C LEU A 91 5.87 -14.77 9.26
N LEU A 92 6.83 -14.75 8.35
CA LEU A 92 6.78 -15.52 7.12
C LEU A 92 6.61 -17.02 7.39
N PHE A 93 7.35 -17.55 8.33
CA PHE A 93 7.29 -18.98 8.67
C PHE A 93 6.14 -19.36 9.61
N GLN A 94 5.59 -18.39 10.35
CA GLN A 94 4.43 -18.60 11.22
C GLN A 94 3.14 -18.87 10.43
N TYR A 95 2.92 -18.16 9.33
CA TYR A 95 1.68 -18.23 8.55
C TYR A 95 1.79 -19.18 7.37
N ARG A 96 1.71 -20.49 7.66
CA ARG A 96 1.81 -21.56 6.65
C ARG A 96 0.67 -21.59 5.65
N ASP A 97 -0.48 -21.05 6.03
CA ASP A 97 -1.71 -21.02 5.24
C ASP A 97 -1.89 -19.72 4.43
N LYS A 98 -0.90 -18.84 4.43
CA LYS A 98 -0.90 -17.55 3.75
C LYS A 98 0.23 -17.46 2.73
N ASP A 99 -0.06 -16.75 1.64
CA ASP A 99 0.90 -16.51 0.55
C ASP A 99 1.61 -15.15 0.71
N PHE A 100 1.98 -14.80 1.94
CA PHE A 100 2.70 -13.56 2.20
C PHE A 100 4.07 -13.58 1.54
N SER A 101 4.43 -12.51 0.83
CA SER A 101 5.81 -12.27 0.45
C SER A 101 6.64 -11.83 1.66
N PHE A 102 7.96 -11.91 1.55
CA PHE A 102 8.82 -11.36 2.58
C PHE A 102 8.65 -9.84 2.74
N THR A 103 8.49 -9.13 1.64
CA THR A 103 8.18 -7.69 1.65
C THR A 103 6.87 -7.40 2.39
N ASP A 104 5.82 -8.19 2.19
CA ASP A 104 4.59 -8.08 2.98
C ASP A 104 4.88 -8.19 4.48
N CYS A 105 5.64 -9.19 4.89
CA CYS A 105 5.98 -9.39 6.29
C CYS A 105 6.78 -8.22 6.88
N THR A 106 7.72 -7.64 6.13
CA THR A 106 8.43 -6.44 6.57
C THR A 106 7.49 -5.25 6.76
N SER A 107 6.53 -5.10 5.87
CA SER A 107 5.50 -4.05 5.97
C SER A 107 4.62 -4.24 7.20
N PHE A 108 4.18 -5.46 7.48
CA PHE A 108 3.37 -5.76 8.66
C PHE A 108 4.11 -5.46 9.97
N VAL A 109 5.40 -5.77 10.05
CA VAL A 109 6.24 -5.44 11.21
C VAL A 109 6.26 -3.94 11.44
N VAL A 110 6.56 -3.15 10.42
CA VAL A 110 6.61 -1.69 10.52
C VAL A 110 5.25 -1.10 10.87
N MET A 111 4.18 -1.56 10.24
CA MET A 111 2.83 -1.06 10.53
C MET A 111 2.44 -1.31 11.98
N ARG A 112 2.76 -2.48 12.53
CA ARG A 112 2.49 -2.79 13.94
C ARG A 112 3.32 -1.94 14.90
N GLU A 113 4.61 -1.79 14.63
CA GLU A 113 5.50 -0.95 15.46
C GLU A 113 5.03 0.51 15.50
N LEU A 114 4.64 1.06 14.36
CA LEU A 114 4.17 2.43 14.25
C LEU A 114 2.67 2.59 14.57
N ARG A 115 1.98 1.50 14.90
CA ARG A 115 0.53 1.47 15.17
C ARG A 115 -0.31 2.03 14.03
N LEU A 116 0.10 1.74 12.80
CA LEU A 116 -0.65 2.11 11.60
C LEU A 116 -1.77 1.09 11.37
N THR A 117 -2.92 1.58 10.98
CA THR A 117 -4.12 0.76 10.75
C THR A 117 -4.49 0.66 9.27
N ASP A 118 -4.07 1.64 8.47
CA ASP A 118 -4.48 1.79 7.09
C ASP A 118 -3.29 1.67 6.14
N ALA A 119 -3.49 0.93 5.06
CA ALA A 119 -2.54 0.78 3.97
C ALA A 119 -3.17 1.16 2.62
N LEU A 120 -2.47 1.93 1.82
CA LEU A 120 -2.77 2.11 0.41
C LEU A 120 -2.25 0.89 -0.33
N SER A 121 -3.16 0.00 -0.71
CA SER A 121 -2.85 -1.29 -1.31
C SER A 121 -4.05 -1.87 -2.02
N THR A 122 -3.82 -2.64 -3.05
CA THR A 122 -4.82 -3.51 -3.68
C THR A 122 -4.66 -4.98 -3.24
N ASP A 123 -3.69 -5.25 -2.39
CA ASP A 123 -3.35 -6.60 -1.94
C ASP A 123 -4.17 -6.99 -0.71
N ARG A 124 -4.93 -8.08 -0.82
CA ARG A 124 -5.74 -8.66 0.26
C ARG A 124 -4.94 -9.09 1.49
N HIS A 125 -3.62 -9.31 1.36
CA HIS A 125 -2.77 -9.77 2.45
C HIS A 125 -2.77 -8.80 3.64
N PHE A 126 -2.83 -7.51 3.40
CA PHE A 126 -2.96 -6.51 4.47
C PHE A 126 -4.26 -6.67 5.25
N ARG A 127 -5.37 -6.92 4.55
CA ARG A 127 -6.68 -7.16 5.20
C ARG A 127 -6.65 -8.44 6.04
N GLN A 128 -6.00 -9.50 5.55
CA GLN A 128 -5.85 -10.76 6.28
C GLN A 128 -5.08 -10.58 7.60
N MET A 129 -4.20 -9.59 7.67
CA MET A 129 -3.44 -9.23 8.89
C MET A 129 -4.16 -8.22 9.79
N GLY A 130 -5.40 -7.88 9.48
CA GLY A 130 -6.22 -6.99 10.29
C GLY A 130 -6.08 -5.50 9.97
N PHE A 131 -5.38 -5.14 8.90
CA PHE A 131 -5.28 -3.76 8.44
C PHE A 131 -6.44 -3.39 7.50
N GLN A 132 -6.78 -2.12 7.48
CA GLN A 132 -7.71 -1.58 6.51
C GLN A 132 -6.97 -1.28 5.20
N ILE A 133 -7.57 -1.61 4.06
CA ILE A 133 -7.01 -1.30 2.74
C ILE A 133 -7.75 -0.11 2.14
N LEU A 134 -7.00 0.82 1.57
CA LEU A 134 -7.49 1.90 0.73
C LEU A 134 -6.95 1.74 -0.70
N PRO A 135 -7.75 1.99 -1.75
CA PRO A 135 -9.17 2.30 -1.68
C PRO A 135 -9.95 1.09 -1.17
N GLY A 136 -10.95 1.34 -0.31
CA GLY A 136 -11.84 0.30 0.19
C GLY A 136 -12.75 -0.24 -0.91
N ALA A 137 -13.37 -1.41 -0.68
CA ALA A 137 -14.42 -1.91 -1.56
C ALA A 137 -15.53 -0.86 -1.66
N ARG A 138 -15.95 -0.51 -2.88
CA ARG A 138 -17.15 0.32 -3.08
C ARG A 138 -18.30 -0.36 -2.34
N ARG A 139 -18.94 0.35 -1.38
CA ARG A 139 -20.22 -0.07 -0.87
C ARG A 139 -21.15 -0.18 -2.08
N GLN A 140 -21.59 -1.40 -2.40
CA GLN A 140 -22.70 -1.57 -3.31
C GLN A 140 -23.91 -0.89 -2.61
N VAL A 141 -24.30 0.27 -3.12
CA VAL A 141 -25.59 0.85 -2.78
C VAL A 141 -26.62 -0.09 -3.40
N SER A 142 -27.23 -0.93 -2.58
CA SER A 142 -28.38 -1.72 -2.99
C SER A 142 -29.43 -0.71 -3.45
N ARG A 143 -29.66 -0.63 -4.75
CA ARG A 143 -30.84 0.06 -5.29
C ARG A 143 -32.04 -0.70 -4.74
N GLY A 144 -32.65 -0.12 -3.72
CA GLY A 144 -33.90 -0.61 -3.17
C GLY A 144 -34.90 -0.78 -4.30
N ALA A 145 -35.43 -2.00 -4.43
CA ALA A 145 -36.51 -2.31 -5.34
C ALA A 145 -37.69 -1.38 -5.00
N ARG A 146 -37.99 -0.44 -5.89
CA ARG A 146 -39.25 0.31 -5.80
C ARG A 146 -40.40 -0.70 -6.00
N ARG A 147 -41.07 -1.03 -4.91
CA ARG A 147 -42.37 -1.69 -4.99
C ARG A 147 -43.32 -0.74 -5.72
N ARG A 148 -43.83 -1.18 -6.86
CA ARG A 148 -44.98 -0.53 -7.49
C ARG A 148 -46.20 -0.79 -6.62
N PRO A 149 -47.02 0.22 -6.29
CA PRO A 149 -48.31 0.00 -5.67
C PRO A 149 -49.29 -0.61 -6.72
N ARG A 150 -50.09 -1.54 -6.28
CA ARG A 150 -51.23 -2.10 -7.06
C ARG A 150 -52.38 -1.08 -7.11
#